data_2f0ac459b84fb73d7ea8ea1de01ea7ec
#
_entry.id   2f0ac459b84fb73d7ea8ea1de01ea7ec
#
_cell.length_a   1.000
_cell.length_b   1.000
_cell.length_c   1.000
_cell.angle_alpha   90.00
_cell.angle_beta   90.00
_cell.angle_gamma   90.00
#
_symmetry.space_group_name_H-M   'P 1'
#
loop_
_entity.id
_entity.type
_entity.pdbx_description
1 polymer ?
#
loop_
_entity_poly.entity_id
_entity_poly.type
_entity_poly.pdbx_seq_one_letter_code
_entity_poly.pdbx_strand_id
1 'polypeptide(L)'
;MGRRYFGTDGIRGTVGEAPITPDFVLRLGYAAGKVLAGSADVAAGSRPTVLIGKDTRVSGYMLEAALEAGFSAAGVDVMLAGPMPTPGVAYLTRALRLSAGVVISASHNPYHDNGIKFFSADGNKLPDDTEAAIEAWLDKPLECAASDGLGKARRLDDAAGRYIEFCKSTFPAAFNLRGLKLVIDCAHGAAYQIAPHVFHELGADVIPIGVAPNGFNINDGVGATAPDALVRAVRANHADLGIALDGDADRLQVVDATGRLYNGDELLYVLVKDRIATDGKVEGAVGTLMTNLAVEVALQREGVKFVRAAVGDRYVLEQLREHGWQLGAEGSGHILSLDRHSTGDGIVSALLVLAALKRSGRTLAQVLDGVTLFPQKLINVRMKPGADWKGSASIRAAIDAAEAELAGSGRVLIRASGTEPVLRVMVEAQQAVDAVRHAETIADAVRAATA
;
A
#
# COMPACT_ATOMS: atom_id res chain seq x y z
N MET A 1 -13.85 4.47 -22.56
CA MET A 1 -14.22 3.07 -22.25
C MET A 1 -13.66 2.75 -20.87
N GLY A 2 -14.43 2.09 -19.97
CA GLY A 2 -13.89 1.70 -18.66
C GLY A 2 -12.78 0.65 -18.83
N ARG A 3 -11.80 0.68 -17.91
CA ARG A 3 -10.73 -0.34 -17.84
C ARG A 3 -11.36 -1.72 -17.64
N ARG A 4 -10.87 -2.72 -18.36
CA ARG A 4 -11.39 -4.11 -18.34
C ARG A 4 -10.65 -5.00 -17.34
N TYR A 5 -9.34 -4.83 -17.24
CA TYR A 5 -8.45 -5.66 -16.42
C TYR A 5 -7.75 -4.87 -15.33
N PHE A 6 -7.34 -3.62 -15.61
CA PHE A 6 -6.70 -2.78 -14.61
C PHE A 6 -7.70 -2.31 -13.54
N GLY A 7 -7.41 -2.66 -12.29
CA GLY A 7 -8.08 -2.14 -11.10
C GLY A 7 -7.42 -0.86 -10.59
N THR A 8 -7.66 -0.53 -9.31
CA THR A 8 -7.03 0.62 -8.63
C THR A 8 -5.54 0.40 -8.36
N ASP A 9 -5.08 -0.84 -8.32
CA ASP A 9 -3.69 -1.22 -8.02
C ASP A 9 -3.22 -2.38 -8.92
N GLY A 10 -3.21 -2.14 -10.23
CA GLY A 10 -2.80 -3.12 -11.23
C GLY A 10 -3.87 -4.17 -11.54
N ILE A 11 -3.43 -5.28 -12.14
CA ILE A 11 -4.25 -6.43 -12.51
C ILE A 11 -4.05 -7.50 -11.44
N ARG A 12 -5.12 -8.03 -10.83
CA ARG A 12 -5.05 -9.05 -9.77
C ARG A 12 -6.05 -10.18 -10.04
N GLY A 13 -5.76 -11.35 -9.50
CA GLY A 13 -6.66 -12.50 -9.51
C GLY A 13 -6.02 -13.76 -8.94
N THR A 14 -6.79 -14.84 -8.96
CA THR A 14 -6.32 -16.16 -8.56
C THR A 14 -5.43 -16.75 -9.65
N VAL A 15 -4.29 -17.28 -9.27
CA VAL A 15 -3.32 -17.88 -10.21
C VAL A 15 -3.93 -19.10 -10.90
N GLY A 16 -3.78 -19.16 -12.23
CA GLY A 16 -4.37 -20.19 -13.06
C GLY A 16 -5.76 -19.85 -13.60
N GLU A 17 -6.37 -18.77 -13.11
CA GLU A 17 -7.61 -18.20 -13.62
C GLU A 17 -7.32 -16.87 -14.36
N ALA A 18 -8.07 -16.61 -15.44
CA ALA A 18 -7.90 -15.33 -16.13
C ALA A 18 -8.26 -14.15 -15.21
N PRO A 19 -7.46 -13.08 -15.13
CA PRO A 19 -6.34 -12.75 -16.03
C PRO A 19 -4.94 -13.21 -15.55
N ILE A 20 -4.82 -13.95 -14.45
CA ILE A 20 -3.50 -14.35 -13.90
C ILE A 20 -3.10 -15.75 -14.44
N THR A 21 -2.97 -15.82 -15.76
CA THR A 21 -2.49 -17.00 -16.49
C THR A 21 -1.23 -16.65 -17.30
N PRO A 22 -0.33 -17.63 -17.59
CA PRO A 22 0.94 -17.35 -18.27
C PRO A 22 0.75 -16.81 -19.69
N ASP A 23 -0.25 -17.26 -20.43
CA ASP A 23 -0.58 -16.78 -21.76
C ASP A 23 -1.09 -15.33 -21.75
N PHE A 24 -1.97 -14.99 -20.82
CA PHE A 24 -2.42 -13.61 -20.63
C PHE A 24 -1.26 -12.68 -20.23
N VAL A 25 -0.43 -13.11 -19.27
CA VAL A 25 0.68 -12.30 -18.75
C VAL A 25 1.77 -12.10 -19.82
N LEU A 26 2.03 -13.09 -20.67
CA LEU A 26 2.89 -12.95 -21.83
C LEU A 26 2.35 -11.86 -22.79
N ARG A 27 1.06 -11.92 -23.12
CA ARG A 27 0.39 -10.90 -23.95
C ARG A 27 0.41 -9.53 -23.29
N LEU A 28 0.24 -9.46 -21.99
CA LEU A 28 0.32 -8.21 -21.21
C LEU A 28 1.72 -7.59 -21.29
N GLY A 29 2.78 -8.40 -21.13
CA GLY A 29 4.17 -7.95 -21.30
C GLY A 29 4.44 -7.43 -22.70
N TYR A 30 3.94 -8.13 -23.73
CA TYR A 30 4.03 -7.67 -25.10
C TYR A 30 3.27 -6.36 -25.35
N ALA A 31 2.02 -6.26 -24.90
CA ALA A 31 1.19 -5.07 -25.03
C ALA A 31 1.82 -3.84 -24.36
N ALA A 32 2.29 -4.01 -23.12
CA ALA A 32 3.00 -2.96 -22.40
C ALA A 32 4.29 -2.56 -23.11
N GLY A 33 5.05 -3.53 -23.62
CA GLY A 33 6.25 -3.28 -24.40
C GLY A 33 6.00 -2.43 -25.65
N LYS A 34 4.90 -2.69 -26.38
CA LYS A 34 4.52 -1.89 -27.56
C LYS A 34 4.15 -0.45 -27.21
N VAL A 35 3.46 -0.24 -26.10
CA VAL A 35 3.13 1.11 -25.60
C VAL A 35 4.39 1.85 -25.18
N LEU A 36 5.28 1.21 -24.42
CA LEU A 36 6.52 1.80 -23.93
C LEU A 36 7.52 2.11 -25.04
N ALA A 37 7.64 1.22 -26.05
CA ALA A 37 8.52 1.44 -27.21
C ALA A 37 8.06 2.62 -28.09
N GLY A 38 6.77 2.96 -28.06
CA GLY A 38 6.19 4.11 -28.77
C GLY A 38 6.24 5.42 -28.01
N SER A 39 6.68 5.43 -26.75
CA SER A 39 6.75 6.65 -25.93
C SER A 39 7.94 7.54 -26.35
N ALA A 40 7.75 8.87 -26.31
CA ALA A 40 8.78 9.85 -26.67
C ALA A 40 9.98 9.92 -25.72
N ASP A 41 9.90 9.24 -24.57
CA ASP A 41 10.93 9.29 -23.51
C ASP A 41 12.11 8.37 -23.75
N VAL A 42 12.11 7.57 -24.81
CA VAL A 42 13.25 6.73 -25.20
C VAL A 42 14.25 7.60 -25.98
N ALA A 43 15.42 7.83 -25.40
CA ALA A 43 16.49 8.57 -26.10
C ALA A 43 16.78 7.95 -27.46
N ALA A 44 16.93 8.80 -28.50
CA ALA A 44 17.15 8.33 -29.86
C ALA A 44 18.36 7.36 -29.93
N GLY A 45 18.10 6.11 -30.35
CA GLY A 45 19.13 5.06 -30.45
C GLY A 45 19.28 4.17 -29.22
N SER A 46 18.54 4.40 -28.11
CA SER A 46 18.48 3.48 -26.97
C SER A 46 17.27 2.56 -27.08
N ARG A 47 17.35 1.34 -26.50
CA ARG A 47 16.21 0.45 -26.36
C ARG A 47 15.47 0.76 -25.07
N PRO A 48 14.12 0.75 -25.07
CA PRO A 48 13.39 0.82 -23.83
C PRO A 48 13.75 -0.37 -22.94
N THR A 49 13.89 -0.11 -21.64
CA THR A 49 14.27 -1.13 -20.67
C THR A 49 13.26 -1.11 -19.51
N VAL A 50 12.80 -2.28 -19.10
CA VAL A 50 11.83 -2.47 -18.00
C VAL A 50 12.49 -3.22 -16.87
N LEU A 51 12.28 -2.78 -15.62
CA LEU A 51 12.63 -3.52 -14.43
C LEU A 51 11.47 -4.41 -14.00
N ILE A 52 11.73 -5.69 -13.72
CA ILE A 52 10.74 -6.60 -13.14
C ILE A 52 11.23 -7.02 -11.76
N GLY A 53 10.42 -6.73 -10.74
CA GLY A 53 10.55 -7.28 -9.39
C GLY A 53 9.35 -8.14 -9.03
N LYS A 54 9.48 -8.95 -7.99
CA LYS A 54 8.41 -9.84 -7.54
C LYS A 54 8.45 -10.02 -6.04
N ASP A 55 7.34 -10.47 -5.46
CA ASP A 55 7.34 -11.00 -4.10
C ASP A 55 7.82 -12.48 -4.08
N THR A 56 7.59 -13.15 -2.99
CA THR A 56 8.12 -14.50 -2.74
C THR A 56 7.17 -15.62 -3.15
N ARG A 57 6.03 -15.32 -3.76
CA ARG A 57 5.04 -16.33 -4.22
C ARG A 57 5.66 -17.25 -5.25
N VAL A 58 5.36 -18.55 -5.16
CA VAL A 58 5.85 -19.54 -6.14
C VAL A 58 5.44 -19.21 -7.57
N SER A 59 4.25 -18.65 -7.77
CA SER A 59 3.74 -18.21 -9.08
C SER A 59 4.54 -17.08 -9.70
N GLY A 60 5.29 -16.32 -8.89
CA GLY A 60 6.13 -15.21 -9.36
C GLY A 60 7.16 -15.64 -10.41
N TYR A 61 7.70 -16.87 -10.31
CA TYR A 61 8.67 -17.39 -11.29
C TYR A 61 8.04 -17.58 -12.68
N MET A 62 6.84 -18.19 -12.71
CA MET A 62 6.10 -18.42 -13.96
C MET A 62 5.68 -17.11 -14.61
N LEU A 63 5.15 -16.17 -13.82
CA LEU A 63 4.66 -14.88 -14.32
C LEU A 63 5.82 -13.96 -14.77
N GLU A 64 6.97 -14.00 -14.07
CA GLU A 64 8.19 -13.29 -14.48
C GLU A 64 8.68 -13.76 -15.85
N ALA A 65 8.78 -15.09 -16.06
CA ALA A 65 9.18 -15.65 -17.34
C ALA A 65 8.21 -15.28 -18.47
N ALA A 66 6.91 -15.27 -18.20
CA ALA A 66 5.90 -14.87 -19.17
C ALA A 66 6.02 -13.37 -19.56
N LEU A 67 6.18 -12.48 -18.58
CA LEU A 67 6.42 -11.05 -18.82
C LEU A 67 7.71 -10.82 -19.61
N GLU A 68 8.80 -11.49 -19.22
CA GLU A 68 10.10 -11.42 -19.89
C GLU A 68 9.98 -11.77 -21.37
N ALA A 69 9.32 -12.90 -21.67
CA ALA A 69 9.08 -13.32 -23.05
C ALA A 69 8.25 -12.30 -23.84
N GLY A 70 7.20 -11.73 -23.23
CA GLY A 70 6.35 -10.71 -23.85
C GLY A 70 7.10 -9.41 -24.15
N PHE A 71 7.83 -8.87 -23.21
CA PHE A 71 8.65 -7.68 -23.40
C PHE A 71 9.75 -7.89 -24.44
N SER A 72 10.44 -9.04 -24.38
CA SER A 72 11.49 -9.39 -25.34
C SER A 72 10.93 -9.46 -26.76
N ALA A 73 9.76 -10.10 -26.94
CA ALA A 73 9.06 -10.16 -28.24
C ALA A 73 8.66 -8.78 -28.77
N ALA A 74 8.39 -7.81 -27.89
CA ALA A 74 8.08 -6.43 -28.24
C ALA A 74 9.33 -5.58 -28.57
N GLY A 75 10.55 -6.11 -28.37
CA GLY A 75 11.80 -5.39 -28.59
C GLY A 75 12.26 -4.56 -27.38
N VAL A 76 11.76 -4.87 -26.19
CA VAL A 76 12.07 -4.17 -24.93
C VAL A 76 13.06 -5.00 -24.10
N ASP A 77 14.14 -4.37 -23.63
CA ASP A 77 15.09 -5.00 -22.73
C ASP A 77 14.48 -5.17 -21.32
N VAL A 78 14.86 -6.24 -20.63
CA VAL A 78 14.34 -6.57 -19.30
C VAL A 78 15.49 -6.65 -18.28
N MET A 79 15.31 -6.01 -17.13
CA MET A 79 16.14 -6.19 -15.95
C MET A 79 15.36 -6.93 -14.88
N LEU A 80 15.93 -8.00 -14.32
CA LEU A 80 15.29 -8.83 -13.30
C LEU A 80 15.88 -8.53 -11.93
N ALA A 81 15.09 -7.96 -11.02
CA ALA A 81 15.54 -7.62 -9.67
C ALA A 81 15.42 -8.81 -8.68
N GLY A 82 14.65 -9.85 -9.04
CA GLY A 82 14.28 -10.91 -8.11
C GLY A 82 13.27 -10.46 -7.05
N PRO A 83 13.25 -11.07 -5.87
CA PRO A 83 12.42 -10.60 -4.76
C PRO A 83 12.79 -9.18 -4.35
N MET A 84 11.85 -8.25 -4.52
CA MET A 84 12.06 -6.82 -4.32
C MET A 84 10.75 -6.18 -3.87
N PRO A 85 10.75 -5.38 -2.77
CA PRO A 85 9.60 -4.59 -2.38
C PRO A 85 9.03 -3.74 -3.52
N THR A 86 7.70 -3.60 -3.55
CA THR A 86 7.03 -2.74 -4.54
C THR A 86 7.64 -1.33 -4.59
N PRO A 87 7.87 -0.63 -3.46
CA PRO A 87 8.55 0.67 -3.48
C PRO A 87 10.00 0.60 -3.98
N GLY A 88 10.70 -0.52 -3.75
CA GLY A 88 12.04 -0.73 -4.28
C GLY A 88 12.09 -0.75 -5.80
N VAL A 89 11.09 -1.37 -6.45
CA VAL A 89 10.98 -1.35 -7.92
C VAL A 89 10.69 0.07 -8.42
N ALA A 90 9.77 0.80 -7.77
CA ALA A 90 9.47 2.19 -8.12
C ALA A 90 10.72 3.09 -8.01
N TYR A 91 11.48 2.95 -6.92
CA TYR A 91 12.74 3.66 -6.73
C TYR A 91 13.78 3.32 -7.80
N LEU A 92 14.05 2.03 -8.03
CA LEU A 92 15.08 1.58 -8.97
C LEU A 92 14.73 1.96 -10.41
N THR A 93 13.46 1.92 -10.79
CA THR A 93 12.99 2.38 -12.11
C THR A 93 13.43 3.82 -12.37
N ARG A 94 13.16 4.71 -11.42
CA ARG A 94 13.57 6.13 -11.50
C ARG A 94 15.09 6.30 -11.40
N ALA A 95 15.72 5.65 -10.42
CA ALA A 95 17.16 5.81 -10.15
C ALA A 95 18.04 5.34 -11.31
N LEU A 96 17.62 4.30 -12.01
CA LEU A 96 18.31 3.74 -13.18
C LEU A 96 17.84 4.33 -14.51
N ARG A 97 16.87 5.29 -14.48
CA ARG A 97 16.29 5.94 -15.65
C ARG A 97 15.72 4.93 -16.65
N LEU A 98 14.99 3.95 -16.16
CA LEU A 98 14.35 2.93 -16.97
C LEU A 98 13.02 3.44 -17.52
N SER A 99 12.55 2.80 -18.59
CA SER A 99 11.28 3.18 -19.26
C SER A 99 10.05 2.85 -18.40
N ALA A 100 10.12 1.78 -17.61
CA ALA A 100 9.07 1.39 -16.67
C ALA A 100 9.58 0.39 -15.63
N GLY A 101 8.79 0.23 -14.56
CA GLY A 101 8.92 -0.84 -13.58
C GLY A 101 7.69 -1.73 -13.55
N VAL A 102 7.87 -3.01 -13.30
CA VAL A 102 6.80 -3.98 -13.12
C VAL A 102 7.01 -4.75 -11.82
N VAL A 103 5.95 -4.90 -11.06
CA VAL A 103 5.94 -5.70 -9.82
C VAL A 103 4.94 -6.84 -9.96
N ILE A 104 5.41 -8.05 -9.68
CA ILE A 104 4.59 -9.25 -9.61
C ILE A 104 4.26 -9.51 -8.14
N SER A 105 3.10 -9.04 -7.70
CA SER A 105 2.63 -9.19 -6.32
C SER A 105 1.14 -8.93 -6.19
N ALA A 106 0.49 -9.61 -5.26
CA ALA A 106 -0.85 -9.29 -4.78
C ALA A 106 -0.83 -8.71 -3.35
N SER A 107 0.29 -8.07 -2.94
CA SER A 107 0.46 -7.41 -1.63
C SER A 107 0.10 -8.33 -0.46
N HIS A 108 -0.93 -8.03 0.30
CA HIS A 108 -1.35 -8.74 1.50
C HIS A 108 -2.24 -9.97 1.27
N ASN A 109 -2.58 -10.28 0.01
CA ASN A 109 -3.38 -11.47 -0.31
C ASN A 109 -2.62 -12.78 0.00
N PRO A 110 -3.31 -13.92 0.20
CA PRO A 110 -2.66 -15.22 0.33
C PRO A 110 -1.94 -15.65 -0.96
N TYR A 111 -1.11 -16.68 -0.87
CA TYR A 111 -0.16 -17.07 -1.92
C TYR A 111 -0.79 -17.51 -3.25
N HIS A 112 -2.03 -17.99 -3.22
CA HIS A 112 -2.74 -18.45 -4.43
C HIS A 112 -3.25 -17.32 -5.32
N ASP A 113 -3.26 -16.09 -4.82
CA ASP A 113 -3.48 -14.90 -5.63
C ASP A 113 -2.14 -14.31 -6.09
N ASN A 114 -2.17 -13.59 -7.21
CA ASN A 114 -1.05 -12.76 -7.65
C ASN A 114 -1.57 -11.54 -8.43
N GLY A 115 -0.66 -10.63 -8.78
CA GLY A 115 -0.99 -9.43 -9.52
C GLY A 115 0.19 -8.85 -10.28
N ILE A 116 -0.10 -7.97 -11.20
CA ILE A 116 0.89 -7.26 -12.01
C ILE A 116 0.62 -5.76 -11.87
N LYS A 117 1.59 -5.03 -11.30
CA LYS A 117 1.55 -3.59 -11.12
C LYS A 117 2.60 -2.95 -12.03
N PHE A 118 2.27 -1.80 -12.60
CA PHE A 118 3.18 -1.04 -13.46
C PHE A 118 3.53 0.32 -12.86
N PHE A 119 4.76 0.73 -13.06
CA PHE A 119 5.29 2.04 -12.71
C PHE A 119 5.87 2.73 -13.94
N SER A 120 5.62 4.03 -14.08
CA SER A 120 6.24 4.87 -15.11
C SER A 120 7.74 5.09 -14.82
N ALA A 121 8.44 5.70 -15.76
CA ALA A 121 9.85 6.08 -15.61
C ALA A 121 10.14 6.90 -14.35
N ASP A 122 9.18 7.69 -13.89
CA ASP A 122 9.26 8.50 -12.67
C ASP A 122 9.00 7.71 -11.37
N GLY A 123 8.77 6.39 -11.47
CA GLY A 123 8.42 5.55 -10.32
C GLY A 123 7.03 5.82 -9.74
N ASN A 124 6.13 6.37 -10.53
CA ASN A 124 4.72 6.54 -10.21
C ASN A 124 3.87 5.44 -10.84
N LYS A 125 2.66 5.19 -10.34
CA LYS A 125 1.70 4.32 -11.03
C LYS A 125 1.42 4.88 -12.44
N LEU A 126 1.14 3.97 -13.39
CA LEU A 126 0.81 4.41 -14.74
C LEU A 126 -0.43 5.30 -14.77
N PRO A 127 -0.46 6.31 -15.65
CA PRO A 127 -1.68 7.05 -15.96
C PRO A 127 -2.75 6.15 -16.58
N ASP A 128 -4.03 6.48 -16.36
CA ASP A 128 -5.18 5.74 -16.90
C ASP A 128 -5.14 5.57 -18.41
N ASP A 129 -4.71 6.61 -19.13
CA ASP A 129 -4.60 6.58 -20.59
C ASP A 129 -3.54 5.57 -21.05
N THR A 130 -2.46 5.41 -20.29
CA THR A 130 -1.41 4.41 -20.57
C THR A 130 -1.93 3.01 -20.29
N GLU A 131 -2.65 2.80 -19.17
CA GLU A 131 -3.30 1.51 -18.87
C GLU A 131 -4.32 1.14 -19.95
N ALA A 132 -5.14 2.08 -20.39
CA ALA A 132 -6.10 1.88 -21.48
C ALA A 132 -5.41 1.55 -22.83
N ALA A 133 -4.29 2.19 -23.12
CA ALA A 133 -3.50 1.90 -24.32
C ALA A 133 -2.92 0.48 -24.27
N ILE A 134 -2.45 0.01 -23.11
CA ILE A 134 -1.99 -1.36 -22.91
C ILE A 134 -3.15 -2.36 -23.14
N GLU A 135 -4.34 -2.10 -22.58
CA GLU A 135 -5.51 -2.95 -22.80
C GLU A 135 -5.91 -3.02 -24.26
N ALA A 136 -5.82 -1.92 -25.00
CA ALA A 136 -6.11 -1.89 -26.43
C ALA A 136 -5.11 -2.74 -27.26
N TRP A 137 -3.89 -2.93 -26.78
CA TRP A 137 -2.92 -3.81 -27.42
C TRP A 137 -3.12 -5.29 -27.09
N LEU A 138 -3.79 -5.65 -25.99
CA LEU A 138 -4.12 -7.04 -25.64
C LEU A 138 -5.01 -7.72 -26.69
N ASP A 139 -5.83 -6.95 -27.39
CA ASP A 139 -6.75 -7.48 -28.41
C ASP A 139 -6.08 -7.61 -29.80
N LYS A 140 -4.84 -7.11 -29.98
CA LYS A 140 -4.09 -7.20 -31.24
C LYS A 140 -3.30 -8.51 -31.33
N PRO A 141 -3.00 -9.01 -32.53
CA PRO A 141 -2.11 -10.15 -32.73
C PRO A 141 -0.73 -9.88 -32.10
N LEU A 142 -0.13 -10.93 -31.54
CA LEU A 142 1.25 -10.88 -31.09
C LEU A 142 2.17 -11.11 -32.29
N GLU A 143 2.98 -10.10 -32.62
CA GLU A 143 3.96 -10.14 -33.70
C GLU A 143 5.36 -9.87 -33.10
N CYS A 144 6.20 -10.90 -33.07
CA CYS A 144 7.57 -10.76 -32.58
C CYS A 144 8.37 -9.78 -33.43
N ALA A 145 9.22 -9.02 -32.79
CA ALA A 145 10.27 -8.27 -33.46
C ALA A 145 11.18 -9.20 -34.28
N ALA A 146 11.84 -8.68 -35.30
CA ALA A 146 12.88 -9.43 -36.00
C ALA A 146 14.01 -9.85 -35.03
N SER A 147 14.75 -10.91 -35.36
CA SER A 147 15.72 -11.50 -34.45
C SER A 147 16.77 -10.51 -33.90
N ASP A 148 17.17 -9.52 -34.69
CA ASP A 148 18.08 -8.44 -34.30
C ASP A 148 17.38 -7.33 -33.47
N GLY A 149 16.06 -7.29 -33.50
CA GLY A 149 15.17 -6.38 -32.77
C GLY A 149 14.70 -6.91 -31.42
N LEU A 150 14.91 -8.21 -31.10
CA LEU A 150 14.46 -8.79 -29.83
C LEU A 150 15.12 -8.13 -28.62
N GLY A 151 14.35 -7.91 -27.53
CA GLY A 151 14.85 -7.45 -26.26
C GLY A 151 15.73 -8.49 -25.55
N LYS A 152 16.64 -8.02 -24.70
CA LYS A 152 17.56 -8.87 -23.90
C LYS A 152 17.19 -8.80 -22.44
N ALA A 153 17.16 -9.95 -21.78
CA ALA A 153 17.01 -10.04 -20.34
C ALA A 153 18.36 -10.13 -19.63
N ARG A 154 18.47 -9.46 -18.47
CA ARG A 154 19.64 -9.54 -17.58
C ARG A 154 19.22 -9.40 -16.11
N ARG A 155 20.01 -9.95 -15.19
CA ARG A 155 19.81 -9.72 -13.77
C ARG A 155 20.40 -8.38 -13.34
N LEU A 156 19.78 -7.76 -12.33
CA LEU A 156 20.29 -6.60 -11.60
C LEU A 156 20.79 -7.10 -10.23
N ASP A 157 22.04 -7.51 -10.17
CA ASP A 157 22.60 -8.19 -9.01
C ASP A 157 22.76 -7.28 -7.78
N ASP A 158 22.88 -5.97 -7.97
CA ASP A 158 23.03 -4.97 -6.91
C ASP A 158 21.70 -4.29 -6.50
N ALA A 159 20.55 -4.78 -6.97
CA ALA A 159 19.24 -4.19 -6.72
C ALA A 159 18.94 -4.01 -5.23
N ALA A 160 19.16 -5.05 -4.42
CA ALA A 160 18.93 -5.02 -2.99
C ALA A 160 19.78 -3.97 -2.27
N GLY A 161 21.10 -3.93 -2.57
CA GLY A 161 22.03 -2.96 -1.98
C GLY A 161 21.65 -1.51 -2.30
N ARG A 162 21.26 -1.25 -3.56
CA ARG A 162 20.81 0.10 -3.97
C ARG A 162 19.58 0.55 -3.19
N TYR A 163 18.60 -0.33 -3.00
CA TYR A 163 17.39 0.02 -2.28
C TYR A 163 17.64 0.12 -0.77
N ILE A 164 18.51 -0.73 -0.18
CA ILE A 164 18.94 -0.59 1.23
C ILE A 164 19.57 0.79 1.45
N GLU A 165 20.50 1.21 0.60
CA GLU A 165 21.13 2.54 0.70
C GLU A 165 20.12 3.68 0.54
N PHE A 166 19.17 3.54 -0.38
CA PHE A 166 18.09 4.52 -0.51
C PHE A 166 17.27 4.62 0.77
N CYS A 167 16.78 3.50 1.32
CA CYS A 167 16.02 3.51 2.57
C CYS A 167 16.81 4.19 3.70
N LYS A 168 18.07 3.82 3.90
CA LYS A 168 18.95 4.42 4.91
C LYS A 168 19.14 5.92 4.70
N SER A 169 19.21 6.38 3.45
CA SER A 169 19.37 7.79 3.13
C SER A 169 18.18 8.66 3.56
N THR A 170 17.00 8.06 3.78
CA THR A 170 15.81 8.77 4.29
C THR A 170 15.85 9.00 5.80
N PHE A 171 16.72 8.27 6.52
CA PHE A 171 16.92 8.44 7.94
C PHE A 171 17.94 9.55 8.21
N PRO A 172 17.68 10.49 9.15
CA PRO A 172 18.59 11.62 9.38
C PRO A 172 19.99 11.18 9.83
N ALA A 173 21.03 11.68 9.15
CA ALA A 173 22.43 11.32 9.43
C ALA A 173 22.90 11.66 10.86
N ALA A 174 22.21 12.58 11.54
CA ALA A 174 22.49 12.94 12.94
C ALA A 174 22.08 11.85 13.93
N PHE A 175 21.27 10.87 13.53
CA PHE A 175 20.78 9.81 14.38
C PHE A 175 21.29 8.43 13.95
N ASN A 176 21.18 7.48 14.84
CA ASN A 176 21.34 6.05 14.62
C ASN A 176 20.36 5.27 15.47
N LEU A 177 20.23 3.98 15.23
CA LEU A 177 19.31 3.10 15.95
C LEU A 177 20.01 2.30 17.07
N ARG A 178 21.26 2.64 17.42
CA ARG A 178 21.98 1.95 18.49
C ARG A 178 21.21 2.00 19.80
N GLY A 179 21.18 0.88 20.51
CA GLY A 179 20.46 0.69 21.76
C GLY A 179 18.97 0.41 21.59
N LEU A 180 18.42 0.40 20.36
CA LEU A 180 17.07 -0.08 20.09
C LEU A 180 17.09 -1.55 19.69
N LYS A 181 16.24 -2.34 20.33
CA LYS A 181 15.94 -3.72 19.97
C LYS A 181 14.62 -3.74 19.19
N LEU A 182 14.66 -4.17 17.93
CA LEU A 182 13.53 -4.14 17.00
C LEU A 182 13.16 -5.56 16.56
N VAL A 183 11.88 -5.91 16.62
CA VAL A 183 11.37 -7.08 15.90
C VAL A 183 10.88 -6.63 14.53
N ILE A 184 11.39 -7.24 13.46
CA ILE A 184 11.01 -6.92 12.08
C ILE A 184 10.28 -8.11 11.48
N ASP A 185 8.99 -7.95 11.23
CA ASP A 185 8.15 -8.94 10.56
C ASP A 185 8.05 -8.61 9.08
N CYS A 186 8.64 -9.46 8.24
CA CYS A 186 8.68 -9.30 6.79
C CYS A 186 7.58 -10.11 6.06
N ALA A 187 6.59 -10.63 6.76
CA ALA A 187 5.44 -11.35 6.17
C ALA A 187 5.82 -12.53 5.26
N HIS A 188 7.01 -13.12 5.38
CA HIS A 188 7.61 -14.02 4.39
C HIS A 188 7.58 -13.43 2.96
N GLY A 189 7.55 -12.11 2.85
CA GLY A 189 7.37 -11.32 1.62
C GLY A 189 8.67 -10.80 1.03
N ALA A 190 8.54 -9.85 0.11
CA ALA A 190 9.62 -9.31 -0.71
C ALA A 190 10.75 -8.63 0.09
N ALA A 191 10.44 -8.12 1.29
CA ALA A 191 11.41 -7.44 2.16
C ALA A 191 12.24 -8.38 3.05
N TYR A 192 12.09 -9.70 2.96
CA TYR A 192 12.65 -10.66 3.90
C TYR A 192 14.18 -10.58 4.10
N GLN A 193 14.92 -10.20 3.07
CA GLN A 193 16.36 -9.93 3.16
C GLN A 193 16.66 -8.45 3.37
N ILE A 194 15.87 -7.55 2.81
CA ILE A 194 16.18 -6.12 2.74
C ILE A 194 15.90 -5.42 4.06
N ALA A 195 14.68 -5.58 4.63
CA ALA A 195 14.30 -4.82 5.81
C ALA A 195 15.20 -5.10 7.03
N PRO A 196 15.53 -6.35 7.39
CA PRO A 196 16.46 -6.60 8.49
C PRO A 196 17.82 -5.90 8.33
N HIS A 197 18.37 -5.88 7.11
CA HIS A 197 19.63 -5.22 6.83
C HIS A 197 19.55 -3.70 7.00
N VAL A 198 18.47 -3.05 6.52
CA VAL A 198 18.29 -1.59 6.67
C VAL A 198 18.39 -1.17 8.14
N PHE A 199 17.63 -1.82 9.03
CA PHE A 199 17.61 -1.45 10.44
C PHE A 199 18.90 -1.85 11.17
N HIS A 200 19.48 -3.01 10.82
CA HIS A 200 20.76 -3.46 11.38
C HIS A 200 21.90 -2.52 11.02
N GLU A 201 22.02 -2.12 9.77
CA GLU A 201 23.09 -1.21 9.32
C GLU A 201 22.96 0.20 9.92
N LEU A 202 21.77 0.62 10.33
CA LEU A 202 21.56 1.83 11.10
C LEU A 202 21.86 1.64 12.61
N GLY A 203 22.22 0.43 13.03
CA GLY A 203 22.73 0.11 14.36
C GLY A 203 21.72 -0.53 15.33
N ALA A 204 20.52 -0.90 14.89
CA ALA A 204 19.55 -1.60 15.73
C ALA A 204 19.98 -3.06 16.04
N ASP A 205 19.58 -3.56 17.21
CA ASP A 205 19.54 -4.99 17.51
C ASP A 205 18.26 -5.57 16.89
N VAL A 206 18.39 -6.32 15.78
CA VAL A 206 17.27 -6.76 14.95
C VAL A 206 16.94 -8.22 15.19
N ILE A 207 15.68 -8.49 15.50
CA ILE A 207 15.11 -9.83 15.59
C ILE A 207 14.15 -10.00 14.41
N PRO A 208 14.57 -10.69 13.33
CA PRO A 208 13.74 -10.86 12.17
C PRO A 208 12.75 -12.03 12.35
N ILE A 209 11.49 -11.82 11.98
CA ILE A 209 10.45 -12.86 11.85
C ILE A 209 9.80 -12.75 10.47
N GLY A 210 9.11 -13.80 10.03
CA GLY A 210 8.55 -13.79 8.68
C GLY A 210 9.62 -13.69 7.58
N VAL A 211 10.82 -14.31 7.76
CA VAL A 211 11.98 -14.20 6.85
C VAL A 211 12.39 -15.52 6.20
N ALA A 212 11.56 -16.55 6.26
CA ALA A 212 11.81 -17.85 5.64
C ALA A 212 10.73 -18.18 4.58
N PRO A 213 10.69 -17.47 3.45
CA PRO A 213 9.70 -17.72 2.42
C PRO A 213 9.91 -19.09 1.76
N ASN A 214 8.80 -19.82 1.54
CA ASN A 214 8.80 -21.11 0.85
C ASN A 214 7.96 -21.11 -0.44
N GLY A 215 7.45 -19.95 -0.84
CA GLY A 215 6.59 -19.78 -2.00
C GLY A 215 5.08 -19.86 -1.71
N PHE A 216 4.70 -20.37 -0.53
CA PHE A 216 3.32 -20.65 -0.15
C PHE A 216 2.89 -19.99 1.15
N ASN A 217 3.81 -19.41 1.91
CA ASN A 217 3.58 -18.88 3.26
C ASN A 217 3.62 -17.35 3.38
N ILE A 218 3.58 -16.62 2.27
CA ILE A 218 3.50 -15.15 2.29
C ILE A 218 2.23 -14.69 3.01
N ASN A 219 2.36 -13.75 3.97
CA ASN A 219 1.27 -13.22 4.81
C ASN A 219 0.55 -14.27 5.69
N ASP A 220 1.04 -15.50 5.78
CA ASP A 220 0.35 -16.55 6.53
C ASP A 220 0.68 -16.46 8.03
N GLY A 221 -0.25 -15.88 8.79
CA GLY A 221 -0.14 -15.69 10.24
C GLY A 221 0.97 -14.73 10.69
N VAL A 222 1.52 -13.95 9.78
CA VAL A 222 2.59 -12.96 9.98
C VAL A 222 2.32 -11.69 9.17
N GLY A 223 3.08 -10.62 9.46
CA GLY A 223 3.04 -9.36 8.72
C GLY A 223 1.92 -8.41 9.14
N ALA A 224 1.77 -7.31 8.40
CA ALA A 224 0.92 -6.17 8.75
C ALA A 224 -0.58 -6.50 8.84
N THR A 225 -1.04 -7.58 8.21
CA THR A 225 -2.43 -8.04 8.27
C THR A 225 -2.69 -9.10 9.34
N ALA A 226 -1.64 -9.64 9.95
CA ALA A 226 -1.71 -10.65 11.02
C ALA A 226 -0.69 -10.32 12.14
N PRO A 227 -0.83 -9.17 12.83
CA PRO A 227 0.20 -8.62 13.72
C PRO A 227 0.39 -9.39 15.03
N ASP A 228 -0.42 -10.38 15.33
CA ASP A 228 -0.34 -11.17 16.58
C ASP A 228 1.02 -11.86 16.74
N ALA A 229 1.64 -12.31 15.64
CA ALA A 229 2.97 -12.90 15.67
C ALA A 229 4.01 -11.86 16.13
N LEU A 230 3.93 -10.64 15.60
CA LEU A 230 4.77 -9.52 15.98
C LEU A 230 4.58 -9.15 17.44
N VAL A 231 3.33 -9.03 17.91
CA VAL A 231 3.01 -8.71 19.34
C VAL A 231 3.64 -9.74 20.28
N ARG A 232 3.49 -11.03 19.97
CA ARG A 232 4.12 -12.12 20.77
C ARG A 232 5.64 -12.01 20.75
N ALA A 233 6.23 -11.77 19.59
CA ALA A 233 7.69 -11.67 19.46
C ALA A 233 8.27 -10.45 20.18
N VAL A 234 7.62 -9.29 20.12
CA VAL A 234 8.02 -8.08 20.87
C VAL A 234 8.05 -8.35 22.36
N ARG A 235 6.97 -8.92 22.90
CA ARG A 235 6.88 -9.24 24.33
C ARG A 235 7.89 -10.31 24.78
N ALA A 236 8.02 -11.39 24.01
CA ALA A 236 8.91 -12.50 24.33
C ALA A 236 10.40 -12.11 24.34
N ASN A 237 10.77 -11.16 23.48
CA ASN A 237 12.16 -10.71 23.37
C ASN A 237 12.43 -9.39 24.14
N HIS A 238 11.44 -8.85 24.84
CA HIS A 238 11.55 -7.53 25.49
C HIS A 238 12.09 -6.47 24.51
N ALA A 239 11.53 -6.45 23.29
CA ALA A 239 11.93 -5.49 22.28
C ALA A 239 11.27 -4.13 22.53
N ASP A 240 11.96 -3.07 22.12
CA ASP A 240 11.45 -1.69 22.26
C ASP A 240 10.29 -1.42 21.32
N LEU A 241 10.38 -1.95 20.10
CA LEU A 241 9.34 -1.81 19.06
C LEU A 241 9.31 -3.05 18.16
N GLY A 242 8.15 -3.29 17.57
CA GLY A 242 7.94 -4.21 16.47
C GLY A 242 7.48 -3.46 15.21
N ILE A 243 7.96 -3.89 14.06
CA ILE A 243 7.64 -3.34 12.73
C ILE A 243 7.10 -4.49 11.89
N ALA A 244 5.85 -4.40 11.43
CA ALA A 244 5.28 -5.35 10.50
C ALA A 244 5.10 -4.72 9.12
N LEU A 245 5.61 -5.42 8.11
CA LEU A 245 5.40 -5.12 6.70
C LEU A 245 4.39 -6.12 6.13
N ASP A 246 3.81 -5.83 4.97
CA ASP A 246 3.04 -6.81 4.22
C ASP A 246 3.89 -7.48 3.12
N GLY A 247 3.27 -8.35 2.33
CA GLY A 247 3.98 -9.21 1.38
C GLY A 247 4.85 -8.49 0.35
N ASP A 248 4.52 -7.27 -0.06
CA ASP A 248 5.34 -6.43 -0.96
C ASP A 248 5.87 -5.16 -0.28
N ALA A 249 5.72 -5.07 1.05
CA ALA A 249 6.32 -4.07 1.93
C ALA A 249 5.95 -2.62 1.61
N ASP A 250 4.76 -2.40 1.07
CA ASP A 250 4.21 -1.06 0.88
C ASP A 250 3.38 -0.56 2.09
N ARG A 251 3.15 -1.43 3.11
CA ARG A 251 2.42 -1.14 4.34
C ARG A 251 3.27 -1.30 5.58
N LEU A 252 2.87 -0.57 6.61
CA LEU A 252 3.50 -0.55 7.93
C LEU A 252 2.45 -0.64 9.04
N GLN A 253 2.70 -1.53 10.00
CA GLN A 253 2.10 -1.51 11.33
C GLN A 253 3.21 -1.49 12.37
N VAL A 254 3.01 -0.84 13.50
CA VAL A 254 4.02 -0.75 14.56
C VAL A 254 3.44 -1.27 15.86
N VAL A 255 4.24 -2.00 16.63
CA VAL A 255 3.90 -2.49 17.97
C VAL A 255 4.89 -1.92 18.97
N ASP A 256 4.42 -1.38 20.10
CA ASP A 256 5.30 -0.92 21.17
C ASP A 256 5.70 -2.05 22.15
N ALA A 257 6.59 -1.75 23.07
CA ALA A 257 7.08 -2.70 24.09
C ALA A 257 5.96 -3.32 24.96
N THR A 258 4.81 -2.66 25.09
CA THR A 258 3.64 -3.18 25.82
C THR A 258 2.83 -4.17 24.99
N GLY A 259 3.07 -4.23 23.68
CA GLY A 259 2.32 -5.00 22.71
C GLY A 259 1.09 -4.26 22.14
N ARG A 260 1.01 -2.93 22.33
CA ARG A 260 -0.01 -2.11 21.65
C ARG A 260 0.34 -1.94 20.18
N LEU A 261 -0.66 -2.21 19.33
CA LEU A 261 -0.58 -2.01 17.87
C LEU A 261 -0.97 -0.57 17.54
N TYR A 262 -0.21 0.03 16.63
CA TYR A 262 -0.45 1.35 16.03
C TYR A 262 -0.64 1.20 14.53
N ASN A 263 -1.76 1.72 14.02
CA ASN A 263 -2.12 1.62 12.61
C ASN A 263 -1.67 2.86 11.80
N GLY A 264 -1.90 2.83 10.48
CA GLY A 264 -1.49 3.91 9.59
C GLY A 264 -2.10 5.27 9.93
N ASP A 265 -3.31 5.32 10.50
CA ASP A 265 -3.95 6.57 10.91
C ASP A 265 -3.19 7.24 12.07
N GLU A 266 -2.82 6.44 13.08
CA GLU A 266 -2.04 6.92 14.23
C GLU A 266 -0.63 7.32 13.81
N LEU A 267 -0.01 6.52 12.93
CA LEU A 267 1.34 6.80 12.41
C LEU A 267 1.35 8.07 11.54
N LEU A 268 0.30 8.35 10.77
CA LEU A 268 0.16 9.63 10.07
C LEU A 268 0.21 10.81 11.02
N TYR A 269 -0.52 10.75 12.15
CA TYR A 269 -0.49 11.80 13.16
C TYR A 269 0.92 11.99 13.74
N VAL A 270 1.63 10.88 14.04
CA VAL A 270 3.03 10.93 14.53
C VAL A 270 3.93 11.66 13.53
N LEU A 271 3.82 11.34 12.24
CA LEU A 271 4.62 11.96 11.19
C LEU A 271 4.27 13.44 11.00
N VAL A 272 3.00 13.81 11.08
CA VAL A 272 2.58 15.22 11.01
C VAL A 272 3.12 16.01 12.21
N LYS A 273 3.05 15.46 13.41
CA LYS A 273 3.62 16.09 14.63
C LYS A 273 5.13 16.32 14.49
N ASP A 274 5.85 15.34 13.97
CA ASP A 274 7.28 15.47 13.72
C ASP A 274 7.59 16.57 12.70
N ARG A 275 6.80 16.65 11.61
CA ARG A 275 6.96 17.69 10.60
C ARG A 275 6.65 19.10 11.14
N ILE A 276 5.64 19.24 11.99
CA ILE A 276 5.37 20.52 12.65
C ILE A 276 6.57 20.93 13.52
N ALA A 277 7.17 19.98 14.24
CA ALA A 277 8.33 20.27 15.09
C ALA A 277 9.60 20.60 14.29
N THR A 278 9.80 20.06 13.08
CA THR A 278 10.98 20.28 12.25
C THR A 278 10.83 21.46 11.28
N ASP A 279 9.67 21.57 10.65
CA ASP A 279 9.44 22.49 9.52
C ASP A 279 8.57 23.69 9.94
N GLY A 280 8.09 23.72 11.18
CA GLY A 280 7.28 24.79 11.78
C GLY A 280 5.78 24.69 11.45
N LYS A 281 5.38 24.08 10.35
CA LYS A 281 3.97 23.88 9.99
C LYS A 281 3.79 22.73 8.99
N VAL A 282 2.59 22.15 8.99
CA VAL A 282 2.06 21.27 7.94
C VAL A 282 0.73 21.86 7.48
N GLU A 283 0.58 22.14 6.20
CA GLU A 283 -0.65 22.75 5.67
C GLU A 283 -1.83 21.79 5.68
N GLY A 284 -1.58 20.53 5.34
CA GLY A 284 -2.60 19.52 5.31
C GLY A 284 -2.07 18.11 5.17
N ALA A 285 -2.95 17.16 5.44
CA ALA A 285 -2.72 15.73 5.30
C ALA A 285 -3.93 15.07 4.67
N VAL A 286 -3.72 13.94 4.01
CA VAL A 286 -4.78 13.17 3.35
C VAL A 286 -4.93 11.81 4.00
N GLY A 287 -6.16 11.48 4.37
CA GLY A 287 -6.55 10.12 4.72
C GLY A 287 -7.57 9.56 3.75
N THR A 288 -8.26 8.50 4.15
CA THR A 288 -9.35 7.94 3.37
C THR A 288 -10.69 8.11 4.09
N LEU A 289 -11.77 7.75 3.41
CA LEU A 289 -13.09 7.63 4.03
C LEU A 289 -13.07 6.71 5.26
N MET A 290 -12.09 5.81 5.38
CA MET A 290 -11.95 4.87 6.49
C MET A 290 -11.08 5.40 7.63
N THR A 291 -10.35 6.50 7.45
CA THR A 291 -9.50 7.09 8.50
C THR A 291 -10.34 7.43 9.74
N ASN A 292 -9.84 7.04 10.90
CA ASN A 292 -10.55 7.24 12.17
C ASN A 292 -10.78 8.72 12.46
N LEU A 293 -11.98 9.08 12.88
CA LEU A 293 -12.38 10.46 13.13
C LEU A 293 -11.50 11.12 14.22
N ALA A 294 -11.06 10.35 15.21
CA ALA A 294 -10.19 10.89 16.27
C ALA A 294 -8.89 11.47 15.71
N VAL A 295 -8.33 10.87 14.67
CA VAL A 295 -7.10 11.36 14.02
C VAL A 295 -7.36 12.64 13.25
N GLU A 296 -8.45 12.73 12.50
CA GLU A 296 -8.85 13.97 11.83
C GLU A 296 -9.04 15.12 12.83
N VAL A 297 -9.77 14.87 13.93
CA VAL A 297 -9.97 15.87 14.99
C VAL A 297 -8.64 16.28 15.62
N ALA A 298 -7.74 15.32 15.84
CA ALA A 298 -6.42 15.61 16.40
C ALA A 298 -5.58 16.48 15.46
N LEU A 299 -5.56 16.18 14.16
CA LEU A 299 -4.87 16.97 13.14
C LEU A 299 -5.44 18.40 13.03
N GLN A 300 -6.76 18.54 13.08
CA GLN A 300 -7.42 19.86 13.08
C GLN A 300 -7.04 20.70 14.30
N ARG A 301 -6.87 20.09 15.49
CA ARG A 301 -6.37 20.77 16.70
C ARG A 301 -4.95 21.29 16.55
N GLU A 302 -4.12 20.64 15.74
CA GLU A 302 -2.78 21.08 15.38
C GLU A 302 -2.77 22.17 14.26
N GLY A 303 -3.96 22.58 13.78
CA GLY A 303 -4.11 23.53 12.68
C GLY A 303 -3.85 22.94 11.30
N VAL A 304 -3.83 21.61 11.17
CA VAL A 304 -3.61 20.90 9.91
C VAL A 304 -4.94 20.63 9.22
N LYS A 305 -5.06 21.01 7.95
CA LYS A 305 -6.22 20.68 7.12
C LYS A 305 -6.23 19.17 6.85
N PHE A 306 -7.39 18.56 6.86
CA PHE A 306 -7.54 17.16 6.56
C PHE A 306 -8.53 16.91 5.42
N VAL A 307 -8.13 16.09 4.45
CA VAL A 307 -8.97 15.70 3.31
C VAL A 307 -9.13 14.19 3.31
N ARG A 308 -10.37 13.74 3.08
CA ARG A 308 -10.71 12.32 2.94
C ARG A 308 -10.81 11.95 1.46
N ALA A 309 -9.87 11.17 0.98
CA ALA A 309 -9.92 10.53 -0.32
C ALA A 309 -10.85 9.30 -0.32
N ALA A 310 -11.25 8.82 -1.48
CA ALA A 310 -11.78 7.47 -1.62
C ALA A 310 -10.77 6.43 -1.12
N VAL A 311 -11.25 5.23 -0.77
CA VAL A 311 -10.38 4.14 -0.30
C VAL A 311 -9.52 3.64 -1.45
N GLY A 312 -8.22 3.62 -1.24
CA GLY A 312 -7.18 3.22 -2.18
C GLY A 312 -6.07 4.27 -2.26
N ASP A 313 -4.84 3.82 -2.22
CA ASP A 313 -3.62 4.62 -2.20
C ASP A 313 -3.54 5.61 -3.39
N ARG A 314 -4.05 5.22 -4.56
CA ARG A 314 -4.15 6.07 -5.74
C ARG A 314 -4.93 7.35 -5.46
N TYR A 315 -6.07 7.25 -4.80
CA TYR A 315 -6.91 8.42 -4.49
C TYR A 315 -6.27 9.32 -3.43
N VAL A 316 -5.56 8.72 -2.46
CA VAL A 316 -4.76 9.49 -1.49
C VAL A 316 -3.67 10.27 -2.22
N LEU A 317 -2.95 9.62 -3.15
CA LEU A 317 -1.89 10.25 -3.96
C LEU A 317 -2.45 11.40 -4.84
N GLU A 318 -3.59 11.19 -5.47
CA GLU A 318 -4.28 12.21 -6.29
C GLU A 318 -4.59 13.46 -5.46
N GLN A 319 -5.18 13.29 -4.27
CA GLN A 319 -5.50 14.40 -3.38
C GLN A 319 -4.24 15.10 -2.84
N LEU A 320 -3.18 14.36 -2.53
CA LEU A 320 -1.89 14.96 -2.14
C LEU A 320 -1.34 15.86 -3.24
N ARG A 321 -1.38 15.42 -4.49
CA ARG A 321 -0.91 16.20 -5.65
C ARG A 321 -1.78 17.41 -5.94
N GLU A 322 -3.10 17.26 -5.87
CA GLU A 322 -4.06 18.34 -6.09
C GLU A 322 -3.83 19.50 -5.11
N HIS A 323 -3.57 19.16 -3.83
CA HIS A 323 -3.34 20.16 -2.79
C HIS A 323 -1.87 20.58 -2.63
N GLY A 324 -0.92 19.92 -3.29
CA GLY A 324 0.51 20.15 -3.09
C GLY A 324 1.03 19.69 -1.73
N TRP A 325 0.33 18.74 -1.07
CA TRP A 325 0.68 18.22 0.24
C TRP A 325 1.56 16.98 0.14
N GLN A 326 2.26 16.65 1.25
CA GLN A 326 3.29 15.63 1.25
C GLN A 326 2.91 14.36 2.03
N LEU A 327 2.04 14.45 3.05
CA LEU A 327 1.75 13.38 3.97
C LEU A 327 0.32 12.87 3.79
N GLY A 328 0.18 11.57 3.60
CA GLY A 328 -1.11 10.89 3.58
C GLY A 328 -0.99 9.43 4.01
N ALA A 329 -2.09 8.84 4.47
CA ALA A 329 -2.09 7.45 4.85
C ALA A 329 -3.47 6.80 4.76
N GLU A 330 -3.45 5.48 4.71
CA GLU A 330 -4.59 4.61 4.99
C GLU A 330 -4.40 3.90 6.33
N GLY A 331 -5.46 3.63 7.05
CA GLY A 331 -5.41 2.86 8.30
C GLY A 331 -4.78 1.47 8.14
N SER A 332 -4.79 0.92 6.92
CA SER A 332 -4.10 -0.33 6.56
C SER A 332 -2.57 -0.27 6.69
N GLY A 333 -2.00 0.93 6.87
CA GLY A 333 -0.56 1.14 6.99
C GLY A 333 0.14 1.60 5.71
N HIS A 334 -0.57 1.81 4.61
CA HIS A 334 0.00 2.42 3.41
C HIS A 334 0.18 3.92 3.64
N ILE A 335 1.42 4.35 3.85
CA ILE A 335 1.79 5.72 4.22
C ILE A 335 2.58 6.35 3.08
N LEU A 336 2.13 7.52 2.64
CA LEU A 336 2.77 8.34 1.62
C LEU A 336 3.52 9.50 2.27
N SER A 337 4.79 9.68 1.90
CA SER A 337 5.63 10.85 2.22
C SER A 337 6.32 11.27 0.92
N LEU A 338 5.63 12.12 0.13
CA LEU A 338 6.00 12.39 -1.27
C LEU A 338 7.33 13.13 -1.44
N ASP A 339 7.83 13.78 -0.40
CA ASP A 339 9.18 14.34 -0.34
C ASP A 339 10.26 13.28 -0.15
N ARG A 340 9.90 12.05 0.21
CA ARG A 340 10.82 10.93 0.42
C ARG A 340 10.71 9.88 -0.68
N HIS A 341 9.48 9.48 -1.02
CA HIS A 341 9.24 8.47 -2.04
C HIS A 341 7.99 8.77 -2.86
N SER A 342 7.95 8.30 -4.11
CA SER A 342 6.81 8.50 -5.03
C SER A 342 5.60 7.62 -4.74
N THR A 343 5.76 6.61 -3.88
CA THR A 343 4.72 5.63 -3.48
C THR A 343 4.86 5.29 -1.99
N GLY A 344 3.88 4.60 -1.42
CA GLY A 344 3.97 4.07 -0.06
C GLY A 344 5.13 3.08 0.08
N ASP A 345 5.85 3.19 1.19
CA ASP A 345 7.03 2.39 1.50
C ASP A 345 7.05 2.10 3.00
N GLY A 346 6.81 0.84 3.36
CA GLY A 346 6.74 0.43 4.77
C GLY A 346 8.07 0.60 5.50
N ILE A 347 9.21 0.39 4.82
CA ILE A 347 10.54 0.54 5.42
C ILE A 347 10.86 2.02 5.64
N VAL A 348 10.67 2.85 4.63
CA VAL A 348 10.89 4.31 4.74
C VAL A 348 9.94 4.91 5.79
N SER A 349 8.68 4.50 5.80
CA SER A 349 7.70 4.96 6.80
C SER A 349 8.11 4.58 8.22
N ALA A 350 8.61 3.35 8.43
CA ALA A 350 9.15 2.93 9.72
C ALA A 350 10.36 3.77 10.14
N LEU A 351 11.27 4.06 9.22
CA LEU A 351 12.42 4.92 9.49
C LEU A 351 12.01 6.35 9.86
N LEU A 352 10.99 6.90 9.19
CA LEU A 352 10.45 8.22 9.52
C LEU A 352 9.82 8.24 10.92
N VAL A 353 9.06 7.20 11.29
CA VAL A 353 8.51 7.04 12.66
C VAL A 353 9.64 6.95 13.68
N LEU A 354 10.65 6.11 13.44
CA LEU A 354 11.81 6.00 14.34
C LEU A 354 12.58 7.31 14.48
N ALA A 355 12.72 8.08 13.38
CA ALA A 355 13.35 9.40 13.42
C ALA A 355 12.53 10.38 14.27
N ALA A 356 11.20 10.36 14.18
CA ALA A 356 10.30 11.17 14.98
C ALA A 356 10.45 10.85 16.49
N LEU A 357 10.52 9.57 16.85
CA LEU A 357 10.73 9.12 18.22
C LEU A 357 12.12 9.52 18.75
N LYS A 358 13.17 9.32 17.95
CA LYS A 358 14.54 9.74 18.32
C LYS A 358 14.65 11.25 18.50
N ARG A 359 14.01 12.04 17.66
CA ARG A 359 14.04 13.50 17.71
C ARG A 359 13.29 14.04 18.92
N SER A 360 12.12 13.50 19.18
CA SER A 360 11.28 13.94 20.31
C SER A 360 11.74 13.41 21.68
N GLY A 361 12.49 12.29 21.71
CA GLY A 361 12.80 11.55 22.92
C GLY A 361 11.58 10.92 23.60
N ARG A 362 10.45 10.77 22.88
CA ARG A 362 9.15 10.29 23.38
C ARG A 362 8.82 8.92 22.80
N THR A 363 8.04 8.14 23.52
CA THR A 363 7.44 6.89 23.00
C THR A 363 6.24 7.19 22.11
N LEU A 364 5.79 6.21 21.30
CA LEU A 364 4.56 6.34 20.48
C LEU A 364 3.35 6.73 21.34
N ALA A 365 3.17 6.07 22.49
CA ALA A 365 2.09 6.37 23.42
C ALA A 365 2.13 7.84 23.91
N GLN A 366 3.34 8.37 24.16
CA GLN A 366 3.51 9.75 24.60
C GLN A 366 3.31 10.78 23.46
N VAL A 367 3.66 10.44 22.22
CA VAL A 367 3.38 11.32 21.06
C VAL A 367 1.89 11.38 20.77
N LEU A 368 1.19 10.26 20.98
CA LEU A 368 -0.26 10.12 20.77
C LEU A 368 -1.08 10.44 22.03
N ASP A 369 -0.47 11.05 23.05
CA ASP A 369 -1.22 11.47 24.22
C ASP A 369 -2.36 12.44 23.85
N GLY A 370 -3.59 12.11 24.30
CA GLY A 370 -4.80 12.82 23.92
C GLY A 370 -5.40 12.41 22.56
N VAL A 371 -4.82 11.42 21.86
CA VAL A 371 -5.38 10.82 20.63
C VAL A 371 -5.77 9.38 20.91
N THR A 372 -7.07 9.15 21.11
CA THR A 372 -7.62 7.80 21.28
C THR A 372 -8.56 7.52 20.13
N LEU A 373 -8.30 6.45 19.38
CA LEU A 373 -9.15 6.07 18.26
C LEU A 373 -10.59 5.83 18.73
N PHE A 374 -11.53 6.39 17.99
CA PHE A 374 -12.94 6.16 18.28
C PHE A 374 -13.30 4.71 17.95
N PRO A 375 -14.02 4.03 18.85
CA PRO A 375 -14.62 2.74 18.56
C PRO A 375 -15.39 2.74 17.26
N GLN A 376 -15.19 1.71 16.44
CA GLN A 376 -15.88 1.51 15.17
C GLN A 376 -16.74 0.25 15.23
N LYS A 377 -17.94 0.33 14.68
CA LYS A 377 -18.79 -0.83 14.41
C LYS A 377 -19.10 -0.91 12.93
N LEU A 378 -18.64 -1.98 12.28
CA LEU A 378 -18.94 -2.30 10.89
C LEU A 378 -19.95 -3.46 10.83
N ILE A 379 -21.04 -3.26 10.10
CA ILE A 379 -22.05 -4.30 9.83
C ILE A 379 -22.20 -4.44 8.32
N ASN A 380 -22.00 -5.65 7.82
CA ASN A 380 -22.23 -6.00 6.44
C ASN A 380 -23.69 -6.49 6.28
N VAL A 381 -24.49 -5.76 5.53
CA VAL A 381 -25.89 -6.14 5.26
C VAL A 381 -25.99 -6.62 3.82
N ARG A 382 -26.36 -7.91 3.65
CA ARG A 382 -26.62 -8.47 2.33
C ARG A 382 -27.93 -7.91 1.76
N MET A 383 -27.91 -7.44 0.53
CA MET A 383 -29.07 -6.86 -0.17
C MET A 383 -29.48 -7.76 -1.34
N LYS A 384 -30.72 -7.63 -1.79
CA LYS A 384 -31.12 -8.18 -3.10
C LYS A 384 -30.39 -7.43 -4.21
N PRO A 385 -29.96 -8.11 -5.29
CA PRO A 385 -29.37 -7.45 -6.43
C PRO A 385 -30.31 -6.36 -6.99
N GLY A 386 -29.78 -5.14 -7.18
CA GLY A 386 -30.54 -4.02 -7.71
C GLY A 386 -31.41 -3.27 -6.69
N ALA A 387 -31.36 -3.59 -5.41
CA ALA A 387 -32.10 -2.85 -4.37
C ALA A 387 -31.64 -1.38 -4.30
N ASP A 388 -32.59 -0.46 -4.41
CA ASP A 388 -32.32 0.99 -4.29
C ASP A 388 -32.31 1.43 -2.83
N TRP A 389 -31.18 1.19 -2.18
CA TRP A 389 -30.98 1.65 -0.80
C TRP A 389 -30.85 3.18 -0.68
N LYS A 390 -30.38 3.87 -1.73
CA LYS A 390 -30.20 5.33 -1.72
C LYS A 390 -31.53 6.09 -1.78
N GLY A 391 -32.56 5.52 -2.45
CA GLY A 391 -33.87 6.08 -2.56
C GLY A 391 -34.75 5.81 -1.33
N SER A 392 -34.35 4.90 -0.44
CA SER A 392 -35.17 4.52 0.73
C SER A 392 -35.25 5.63 1.78
N ALA A 393 -36.45 6.11 2.04
CA ALA A 393 -36.71 7.14 3.05
C ALA A 393 -36.40 6.66 4.48
N SER A 394 -36.68 5.38 4.78
CA SER A 394 -36.39 4.79 6.10
C SER A 394 -34.92 4.68 6.41
N ILE A 395 -34.11 4.29 5.42
CA ILE A 395 -32.63 4.23 5.56
C ILE A 395 -32.09 5.64 5.77
N ARG A 396 -32.53 6.60 4.98
CA ARG A 396 -32.11 8.00 5.11
C ARG A 396 -32.45 8.57 6.47
N ALA A 397 -33.69 8.37 6.95
CA ALA A 397 -34.10 8.82 8.27
C ALA A 397 -33.25 8.22 9.41
N ALA A 398 -32.88 6.94 9.31
CA ALA A 398 -32.03 6.31 10.30
C ALA A 398 -30.57 6.88 10.28
N ILE A 399 -30.06 7.22 9.10
CA ILE A 399 -28.75 7.87 8.95
C ILE A 399 -28.78 9.27 9.55
N ASP A 400 -29.76 10.09 9.13
CA ASP A 400 -29.88 11.49 9.57
C ASP A 400 -30.06 11.57 11.10
N ALA A 401 -30.84 10.65 11.70
CA ALA A 401 -30.98 10.56 13.15
C ALA A 401 -29.64 10.21 13.85
N ALA A 402 -28.92 9.24 13.32
CA ALA A 402 -27.61 8.85 13.87
C ALA A 402 -26.60 9.99 13.74
N GLU A 403 -26.53 10.67 12.59
CA GLU A 403 -25.63 11.81 12.38
C GLU A 403 -25.97 12.99 13.29
N ALA A 404 -27.25 13.26 13.52
CA ALA A 404 -27.72 14.32 14.44
C ALA A 404 -27.32 14.00 15.90
N GLU A 405 -27.49 12.76 16.35
CA GLU A 405 -27.10 12.35 17.71
C GLU A 405 -25.58 12.31 17.90
N LEU A 406 -24.84 11.93 16.86
CA LEU A 406 -23.37 11.81 16.88
C LEU A 406 -22.64 13.13 16.58
N ALA A 407 -23.34 14.23 16.32
CA ALA A 407 -22.76 15.49 15.89
C ALA A 407 -21.52 15.89 16.72
N GLY A 408 -20.35 15.91 16.09
CA GLY A 408 -19.05 16.23 16.71
C GLY A 408 -18.46 15.11 17.59
N SER A 409 -19.18 14.02 17.87
CA SER A 409 -18.70 12.89 18.69
C SER A 409 -18.62 11.56 17.94
N GLY A 410 -18.98 11.56 16.66
CA GLY A 410 -18.95 10.37 15.81
C GLY A 410 -19.33 10.67 14.38
N ARG A 411 -19.43 9.63 13.55
CA ARG A 411 -19.88 9.72 12.15
C ARG A 411 -20.45 8.41 11.64
N VAL A 412 -21.19 8.50 10.56
CA VAL A 412 -21.74 7.37 9.81
C VAL A 412 -21.07 7.29 8.45
N LEU A 413 -20.71 6.09 8.00
CA LEU A 413 -20.24 5.83 6.65
C LEU A 413 -20.96 4.61 6.07
N ILE A 414 -21.66 4.81 4.95
CA ILE A 414 -22.35 3.73 4.26
C ILE A 414 -21.86 3.63 2.83
N ARG A 415 -21.50 2.42 2.42
CA ARG A 415 -21.05 2.16 1.05
C ARG A 415 -21.44 0.77 0.58
N ALA A 416 -21.81 0.67 -0.70
CA ALA A 416 -21.98 -0.62 -1.35
C ALA A 416 -20.61 -1.29 -1.57
N SER A 417 -20.56 -2.62 -1.47
CA SER A 417 -19.42 -3.39 -1.93
C SER A 417 -19.36 -3.36 -3.46
N GLY A 418 -18.15 -3.24 -4.02
CA GLY A 418 -17.96 -3.27 -5.47
C GLY A 418 -18.05 -4.69 -6.08
N THR A 419 -17.93 -5.73 -5.25
CA THR A 419 -17.82 -7.13 -5.71
C THR A 419 -18.95 -8.02 -5.23
N GLU A 420 -19.69 -7.63 -4.20
CA GLU A 420 -20.75 -8.41 -3.58
C GLU A 420 -22.02 -7.57 -3.41
N PRO A 421 -23.22 -8.17 -3.38
CA PRO A 421 -24.47 -7.46 -3.09
C PRO A 421 -24.59 -7.18 -1.59
N VAL A 422 -23.64 -6.43 -1.04
CA VAL A 422 -23.49 -6.09 0.37
C VAL A 422 -23.40 -4.58 0.55
N LEU A 423 -24.19 -4.03 1.46
CA LEU A 423 -24.04 -2.67 1.97
C LEU A 423 -23.26 -2.71 3.28
N ARG A 424 -22.18 -1.96 3.33
CA ARG A 424 -21.34 -1.81 4.51
C ARG A 424 -21.77 -0.60 5.30
N VAL A 425 -22.29 -0.83 6.50
CA VAL A 425 -22.69 0.20 7.45
C VAL A 425 -21.63 0.30 8.51
N MET A 426 -20.92 1.43 8.56
CA MET A 426 -19.90 1.71 9.57
C MET A 426 -20.31 2.92 10.37
N VAL A 427 -20.23 2.82 11.68
CA VAL A 427 -20.40 3.93 12.62
C VAL A 427 -19.19 4.01 13.52
N GLU A 428 -18.66 5.21 13.67
CA GLU A 428 -17.64 5.57 14.66
C GLU A 428 -18.27 6.48 15.71
N ALA A 429 -17.95 6.28 16.97
CA ALA A 429 -18.35 7.16 18.06
C ALA A 429 -17.33 7.17 19.19
N GLN A 430 -17.27 8.25 19.98
CA GLN A 430 -16.42 8.32 21.18
C GLN A 430 -16.75 7.20 22.18
N GLN A 431 -18.03 6.80 22.25
CA GLN A 431 -18.48 5.69 23.11
C GLN A 431 -18.82 4.47 22.24
N ALA A 432 -18.25 3.30 22.60
CA ALA A 432 -18.50 2.06 21.88
C ALA A 432 -19.99 1.67 21.82
N VAL A 433 -20.73 1.96 22.88
CA VAL A 433 -22.18 1.67 22.94
C VAL A 433 -22.95 2.45 21.87
N ASP A 434 -22.58 3.69 21.60
CA ASP A 434 -23.24 4.51 20.58
C ASP A 434 -22.89 4.02 19.17
N ALA A 435 -21.62 3.67 18.92
CA ALA A 435 -21.20 3.09 17.64
C ALA A 435 -21.99 1.81 17.32
N VAL A 436 -22.17 0.93 18.30
CA VAL A 436 -22.94 -0.32 18.14
C VAL A 436 -24.43 -0.01 17.92
N ARG A 437 -25.06 0.79 18.78
CA ARG A 437 -26.48 1.12 18.72
C ARG A 437 -26.89 1.71 17.37
N HIS A 438 -26.15 2.72 16.89
CA HIS A 438 -26.47 3.37 15.62
C HIS A 438 -26.18 2.46 14.42
N ALA A 439 -25.10 1.68 14.45
CA ALA A 439 -24.78 0.74 13.38
C ALA A 439 -25.87 -0.34 13.24
N GLU A 440 -26.40 -0.86 14.35
CA GLU A 440 -27.48 -1.84 14.36
C GLU A 440 -28.80 -1.21 13.88
N THR A 441 -29.18 -0.02 14.36
CA THR A 441 -30.37 0.71 13.93
C THR A 441 -30.40 0.94 12.42
N ILE A 442 -29.26 1.40 11.85
CA ILE A 442 -29.16 1.63 10.41
C ILE A 442 -29.16 0.29 9.65
N ALA A 443 -28.46 -0.72 10.14
CA ALA A 443 -28.44 -2.04 9.51
C ALA A 443 -29.84 -2.68 9.48
N ASP A 444 -30.65 -2.51 10.52
CA ASP A 444 -32.04 -3.00 10.57
C ASP A 444 -32.92 -2.25 9.56
N ALA A 445 -32.78 -0.93 9.45
CA ALA A 445 -33.47 -0.14 8.43
C ALA A 445 -33.08 -0.62 7.01
N VAL A 446 -31.81 -0.94 6.77
CA VAL A 446 -31.33 -1.49 5.48
C VAL A 446 -31.96 -2.86 5.23
N ARG A 447 -31.93 -3.77 6.21
CA ARG A 447 -32.54 -5.11 6.08
C ARG A 447 -34.03 -5.02 5.74
N ALA A 448 -34.76 -4.15 6.45
CA ALA A 448 -36.21 -3.98 6.24
C ALA A 448 -36.54 -3.40 4.85
N ALA A 449 -35.70 -2.50 4.33
CA ALA A 449 -35.97 -1.82 3.06
C ALA A 449 -35.45 -2.63 1.83
N THR A 450 -34.52 -3.60 2.03
CA THR A 450 -33.87 -4.35 0.94
C THR A 450 -34.09 -5.86 1.01
N ALA A 451 -34.99 -6.32 1.92
CA ALA A 451 -35.39 -7.71 2.11
C ALA A 451 -36.14 -8.34 0.92
#